data_e6e7583b092449909ddf499f1817f05d
#
_entry.id   e6e7583b092449909ddf499f1817f05d
#
_cell.length_a   1.000
_cell.length_b   1.000
_cell.length_c   1.000
_cell.angle_alpha   90.00
_cell.angle_beta   90.00
_cell.angle_gamma   90.00
#
_symmetry.space_group_name_H-M   'P 1'
#
loop_
_entity.id
_entity.type
_entity.pdbx_description
1 polymer ?
#
loop_
_entity_poly.entity_id
_entity_poly.type
_entity_poly.pdbx_seq_one_letter_code
_entity_poly.pdbx_strand_id
1 'polypeptide(L)'
;MLGVATLVFALIHLIPGDPAQAMLGETASEQDVQALRERLGLDRPLFEQYGAFLAGIARGDLGTSLRTNEPVATAILDRLPATLELAAAAMVVSIGVAIPLGIIAAVRRGTFLDHLATTLALTGISIPNFWLGPLLAIVFAVELGWLPVAGRGTAAHLVLPAISLGAALAAILARMTRASLLEELREPYVQAARARGTSRARAVLRHAFRNSLIPVVTLVGLQFGGVLTGAVITETIFAWPGVGRLLIQSIGFRDYPLVQGCILFIAMTYVAMNLLTDLAYGVLDPRIRYE
;
A
#
# COMPACT_ATOMS: atom_id res chain seq x y z
N MET A 1 15.55 -5.62 -7.59
CA MET A 1 15.03 -4.88 -8.76
C MET A 1 15.26 -5.62 -10.07
N LEU A 2 16.46 -6.13 -10.39
CA LEU A 2 16.72 -6.82 -11.67
C LEU A 2 15.76 -8.00 -11.90
N GLY A 3 15.50 -8.84 -10.90
CA GLY A 3 14.55 -9.96 -11.00
C GLY A 3 13.12 -9.51 -11.33
N VAL A 4 12.66 -8.39 -10.73
CA VAL A 4 11.34 -7.81 -11.05
C VAL A 4 11.32 -7.31 -12.50
N ALA A 5 12.36 -6.59 -12.92
CA ALA A 5 12.46 -6.12 -14.31
C ALA A 5 12.43 -7.28 -15.32
N THR A 6 13.14 -8.37 -15.01
CA THR A 6 13.13 -9.59 -15.85
C THR A 6 11.73 -10.22 -15.92
N LEU A 7 11.04 -10.36 -14.79
CA LEU A 7 9.68 -10.89 -14.77
C LEU A 7 8.71 -10.01 -15.54
N VAL A 8 8.80 -8.69 -15.35
CA VAL A 8 7.96 -7.71 -16.05
C VAL A 8 8.22 -7.73 -17.56
N PHE A 9 9.48 -7.85 -17.98
CA PHE A 9 9.82 -8.06 -19.39
C PHE A 9 9.22 -9.34 -19.93
N ALA A 10 9.32 -10.44 -19.18
CA ALA A 10 8.78 -11.73 -19.58
C ALA A 10 7.25 -11.72 -19.74
N LEU A 11 6.53 -10.84 -19.06
CA LEU A 11 5.05 -10.79 -19.13
C LEU A 11 4.53 -10.66 -20.56
N ILE A 12 5.14 -9.82 -21.39
CA ILE A 12 4.72 -9.68 -22.80
C ILE A 12 4.98 -10.97 -23.59
N HIS A 13 6.07 -11.65 -23.31
CA HIS A 13 6.50 -12.86 -24.04
C HIS A 13 5.79 -14.13 -23.57
N LEU A 14 5.14 -14.10 -22.39
CA LEU A 14 4.33 -15.21 -21.87
C LEU A 14 2.89 -15.21 -22.41
N ILE A 15 2.51 -14.17 -23.14
CA ILE A 15 1.18 -14.11 -23.78
C ILE A 15 1.12 -15.17 -24.88
N PRO A 16 0.11 -16.08 -24.85
CA PRO A 16 -0.04 -17.04 -25.92
C PRO A 16 -0.36 -16.35 -27.24
N GLY A 17 0.43 -16.64 -28.28
CA GLY A 17 0.30 -16.04 -29.60
C GLY A 17 1.23 -14.84 -29.82
N ASP A 18 0.89 -13.99 -30.79
CA ASP A 18 1.63 -12.77 -31.09
C ASP A 18 1.26 -11.65 -30.13
N PRO A 19 2.22 -11.10 -29.36
CA PRO A 19 1.95 -10.00 -28.45
C PRO A 19 1.31 -8.78 -29.12
N ALA A 20 1.76 -8.39 -30.32
CA ALA A 20 1.20 -7.24 -31.04
C ALA A 20 -0.28 -7.49 -31.44
N GLN A 21 -0.60 -8.70 -31.89
CA GLN A 21 -1.99 -9.10 -32.16
C GLN A 21 -2.84 -9.09 -30.89
N ALA A 22 -2.29 -9.59 -29.76
CA ALA A 22 -3.01 -9.59 -28.48
C ALA A 22 -3.31 -8.17 -27.97
N MET A 23 -2.43 -7.21 -28.25
CA MET A 23 -2.60 -5.79 -27.87
C MET A 23 -3.68 -5.10 -28.70
N LEU A 24 -3.67 -5.31 -30.03
CA LEU A 24 -4.61 -4.67 -30.96
C LEU A 24 -5.97 -5.36 -31.02
N GLY A 25 -6.03 -6.64 -30.64
CA GLY A 25 -7.23 -7.47 -30.74
C GLY A 25 -7.33 -8.22 -32.07
N GLU A 26 -8.28 -9.17 -32.14
CA GLU A 26 -8.43 -10.11 -33.28
C GLU A 26 -8.87 -9.45 -34.57
N THR A 27 -9.46 -8.25 -34.50
CA THR A 27 -9.97 -7.52 -35.66
C THR A 27 -8.98 -6.57 -36.30
N ALA A 28 -7.76 -6.49 -35.77
CA ALA A 28 -6.73 -5.60 -36.30
C ALA A 28 -6.20 -6.08 -37.66
N SER A 29 -5.86 -5.12 -38.52
CA SER A 29 -5.28 -5.48 -39.83
C SER A 29 -3.83 -5.99 -39.64
N GLU A 30 -3.39 -6.86 -40.55
CA GLU A 30 -2.00 -7.36 -40.56
C GLU A 30 -0.96 -6.22 -40.64
N GLN A 31 -1.33 -5.13 -41.32
CA GLN A 31 -0.47 -3.94 -41.43
C GLN A 31 -0.32 -3.23 -40.08
N ASP A 32 -1.41 -3.06 -39.32
CA ASP A 32 -1.36 -2.43 -38.00
C ASP A 32 -0.57 -3.28 -37.00
N VAL A 33 -0.74 -4.62 -37.05
CA VAL A 33 0.02 -5.57 -36.22
C VAL A 33 1.51 -5.49 -36.52
N GLN A 34 1.85 -5.47 -37.81
CA GLN A 34 3.27 -5.37 -38.21
C GLN A 34 3.87 -4.03 -37.82
N ALA A 35 3.14 -2.92 -37.99
CA ALA A 35 3.59 -1.59 -37.59
C ALA A 35 3.79 -1.50 -36.06
N LEU A 36 2.91 -2.11 -35.27
CA LEU A 36 3.06 -2.16 -33.81
C LEU A 36 4.25 -3.03 -33.39
N ARG A 37 4.45 -4.18 -34.06
CA ARG A 37 5.59 -5.07 -33.81
C ARG A 37 6.92 -4.35 -34.02
N GLU A 38 7.08 -3.63 -35.14
CA GLU A 38 8.24 -2.82 -35.44
C GLU A 38 8.43 -1.68 -34.43
N ARG A 39 7.35 -0.96 -34.09
CA ARG A 39 7.37 0.14 -33.11
C ARG A 39 7.84 -0.31 -31.73
N LEU A 40 7.43 -1.50 -31.29
CA LEU A 40 7.81 -2.08 -30.01
C LEU A 40 9.13 -2.87 -30.07
N GLY A 41 9.71 -3.04 -31.29
CA GLY A 41 10.94 -3.80 -31.51
C GLY A 41 10.79 -5.30 -31.22
N LEU A 42 9.59 -5.84 -31.32
CA LEU A 42 9.29 -7.25 -31.05
C LEU A 42 9.82 -8.20 -32.16
N ASP A 43 10.29 -7.65 -33.27
CA ASP A 43 10.96 -8.31 -34.39
C ASP A 43 12.44 -8.60 -34.10
N ARG A 44 13.03 -7.95 -33.07
CA ARG A 44 14.45 -8.12 -32.70
C ARG A 44 14.66 -9.38 -31.87
N PRO A 45 15.92 -9.90 -31.80
CA PRO A 45 16.27 -10.97 -30.86
C PRO A 45 15.94 -10.63 -29.41
N LEU A 46 15.46 -11.58 -28.61
CA LEU A 46 15.02 -11.38 -27.23
C LEU A 46 16.06 -10.69 -26.34
N PHE A 47 17.34 -10.99 -26.53
CA PHE A 47 18.40 -10.36 -25.74
C PHE A 47 18.58 -8.86 -26.07
N GLU A 48 18.33 -8.45 -27.31
CA GLU A 48 18.33 -7.03 -27.69
C GLU A 48 17.14 -6.29 -27.13
N GLN A 49 15.95 -6.90 -27.19
CA GLN A 49 14.74 -6.37 -26.57
C GLN A 49 14.93 -6.18 -25.06
N TYR A 50 15.48 -7.18 -24.37
CA TYR A 50 15.74 -7.12 -22.94
C TYR A 50 16.80 -6.05 -22.61
N GLY A 51 17.87 -5.96 -23.38
CA GLY A 51 18.88 -4.92 -23.22
C GLY A 51 18.31 -3.51 -23.42
N ALA A 52 17.48 -3.30 -24.45
CA ALA A 52 16.80 -2.04 -24.70
C ALA A 52 15.82 -1.67 -23.56
N PHE A 53 15.06 -2.65 -23.06
CA PHE A 53 14.16 -2.47 -21.93
C PHE A 53 14.89 -2.04 -20.65
N LEU A 54 15.99 -2.72 -20.29
CA LEU A 54 16.80 -2.33 -19.12
C LEU A 54 17.44 -0.95 -19.30
N ALA A 55 17.93 -0.64 -20.50
CA ALA A 55 18.48 0.67 -20.81
C ALA A 55 17.42 1.78 -20.76
N GLY A 56 16.18 1.48 -21.15
CA GLY A 56 15.02 2.37 -21.00
C GLY A 56 14.75 2.66 -19.54
N ILE A 57 14.63 1.64 -18.69
CA ILE A 57 14.42 1.79 -17.24
C ILE A 57 15.52 2.65 -16.62
N ALA A 58 16.78 2.40 -16.95
CA ALA A 58 17.91 3.16 -16.41
C ALA A 58 17.89 4.65 -16.79
N ARG A 59 17.27 5.01 -17.90
CA ARG A 59 17.07 6.40 -18.36
C ARG A 59 15.77 7.01 -17.91
N GLY A 60 14.88 6.24 -17.21
CA GLY A 60 13.54 6.67 -16.83
C GLY A 60 12.53 6.63 -17.97
N ASP A 61 12.89 6.05 -19.11
CA ASP A 61 11.98 5.84 -20.24
C ASP A 61 11.29 4.48 -20.09
N LEU A 62 10.01 4.52 -19.73
CA LEU A 62 9.14 3.36 -19.59
C LEU A 62 8.28 3.11 -20.84
N GLY A 63 8.55 3.82 -21.92
CA GLY A 63 7.79 3.76 -23.17
C GLY A 63 6.55 4.67 -23.17
N THR A 64 5.66 4.42 -24.11
CA THR A 64 4.42 5.17 -24.31
C THR A 64 3.20 4.26 -24.24
N SER A 65 2.11 4.75 -23.63
CA SER A 65 0.81 4.07 -23.63
C SER A 65 0.32 3.87 -25.06
N LEU A 66 -0.16 2.67 -25.36
CA LEU A 66 -0.71 2.35 -26.69
C LEU A 66 -2.05 3.02 -26.94
N ARG A 67 -2.76 3.35 -25.86
CA ARG A 67 -4.10 3.91 -25.94
C ARG A 67 -4.10 5.44 -25.98
N THR A 68 -3.32 6.07 -25.09
CA THR A 68 -3.32 7.53 -24.94
C THR A 68 -2.18 8.21 -25.69
N ASN A 69 -1.18 7.45 -26.15
CA ASN A 69 0.09 7.93 -26.70
C ASN A 69 0.86 8.85 -25.74
N GLU A 70 0.55 8.80 -24.44
CA GLU A 70 1.22 9.56 -23.40
C GLU A 70 2.43 8.75 -22.85
N PRO A 71 3.53 9.42 -22.46
CA PRO A 71 4.63 8.73 -21.79
C PRO A 71 4.16 8.03 -20.52
N VAL A 72 4.50 6.75 -20.36
CA VAL A 72 4.10 5.93 -19.21
C VAL A 72 4.52 6.54 -17.88
N ALA A 73 5.72 7.13 -17.82
CA ALA A 73 6.21 7.81 -16.63
C ALA A 73 5.31 8.99 -16.22
N THR A 74 4.85 9.80 -17.18
CA THR A 74 3.93 10.92 -16.93
C THR A 74 2.60 10.42 -16.40
N ALA A 75 2.00 9.42 -17.07
CA ALA A 75 0.72 8.84 -16.66
C ALA A 75 0.77 8.30 -15.21
N ILE A 76 1.89 7.73 -14.78
CA ILE A 76 2.11 7.23 -13.41
C ILE A 76 2.27 8.41 -12.44
N LEU A 77 3.13 9.39 -12.76
CA LEU A 77 3.42 10.52 -11.89
C LEU A 77 2.19 11.39 -11.63
N ASP A 78 1.30 11.56 -12.60
CA ASP A 78 0.04 12.28 -12.44
C ASP A 78 -0.94 11.58 -11.48
N ARG A 79 -0.84 10.24 -11.34
CA ARG A 79 -1.68 9.45 -10.44
C ARG A 79 -1.07 9.25 -9.05
N LEU A 80 0.24 9.41 -8.93
CA LEU A 80 0.98 9.20 -7.68
C LEU A 80 0.46 10.04 -6.50
N PRO A 81 0.15 11.36 -6.65
CA PRO A 81 -0.38 12.15 -5.54
C PRO A 81 -1.67 11.58 -4.96
N ALA A 82 -2.56 11.02 -5.79
CA ALA A 82 -3.80 10.41 -5.32
C ALA A 82 -3.54 9.14 -4.49
N THR A 83 -2.61 8.28 -4.92
CA THR A 83 -2.21 7.09 -4.15
C THR A 83 -1.58 7.47 -2.82
N LEU A 84 -0.69 8.48 -2.81
CA LEU A 84 -0.06 8.96 -1.58
C LEU A 84 -1.06 9.57 -0.60
N GLU A 85 -2.03 10.35 -1.09
CA GLU A 85 -3.11 10.92 -0.29
C GLU A 85 -3.94 9.83 0.39
N LEU A 86 -4.35 8.80 -0.37
CA LEU A 86 -5.11 7.67 0.17
C LEU A 86 -4.28 6.88 1.19
N ALA A 87 -3.02 6.59 0.88
CA ALA A 87 -2.12 5.88 1.78
C ALA A 87 -1.92 6.64 3.11
N ALA A 88 -1.65 7.93 3.03
CA ALA A 88 -1.50 8.77 4.22
C ALA A 88 -2.80 8.81 5.06
N ALA A 89 -3.95 8.98 4.43
CA ALA A 89 -5.24 8.99 5.12
C ALA A 89 -5.55 7.64 5.79
N ALA A 90 -5.29 6.53 5.10
CA ALA A 90 -5.45 5.18 5.67
C ALA A 90 -4.54 4.96 6.88
N MET A 91 -3.30 5.46 6.83
CA MET A 91 -2.38 5.39 7.97
C MET A 91 -2.82 6.25 9.14
N VAL A 92 -3.36 7.46 8.89
CA VAL A 92 -3.94 8.32 9.95
C VAL A 92 -5.11 7.60 10.63
N VAL A 93 -6.02 6.99 9.87
CA VAL A 93 -7.12 6.18 10.41
C VAL A 93 -6.57 5.00 11.20
N SER A 94 -5.62 4.26 10.64
CA SER A 94 -5.00 3.11 11.29
C SER A 94 -4.39 3.48 12.64
N ILE A 95 -3.52 4.49 12.68
CA ILE A 95 -2.84 4.95 13.89
C ILE A 95 -3.84 5.51 14.91
N GLY A 96 -4.79 6.34 14.44
CA GLY A 96 -5.81 6.99 15.27
C GLY A 96 -6.73 6.00 15.96
N VAL A 97 -6.99 4.83 15.35
CA VAL A 97 -7.81 3.76 15.94
C VAL A 97 -6.95 2.78 16.75
N ALA A 98 -5.82 2.36 16.19
CA ALA A 98 -5.00 1.29 16.77
C ALA A 98 -4.34 1.67 18.10
N ILE A 99 -3.78 2.86 18.18
CA ILE A 99 -3.05 3.28 19.40
C ILE A 99 -3.99 3.37 20.60
N PRO A 100 -5.14 4.08 20.55
CA PRO A 100 -6.08 4.11 21.67
C PRO A 100 -6.60 2.72 22.05
N LEU A 101 -7.00 1.90 21.07
CA LEU A 101 -7.49 0.55 21.33
C LEU A 101 -6.41 -0.33 21.97
N GLY A 102 -5.18 -0.28 21.47
CA GLY A 102 -4.05 -1.04 22.02
C GLY A 102 -3.71 -0.63 23.46
N ILE A 103 -3.71 0.68 23.75
CA ILE A 103 -3.47 1.21 25.11
C ILE A 103 -4.59 0.75 26.06
N ILE A 104 -5.86 0.91 25.66
CA ILE A 104 -7.02 0.50 26.49
C ILE A 104 -6.95 -1.00 26.79
N ALA A 105 -6.69 -1.83 25.79
CA ALA A 105 -6.57 -3.27 25.92
C ALA A 105 -5.40 -3.67 26.86
N ALA A 106 -4.24 -3.02 26.76
CA ALA A 106 -3.10 -3.27 27.64
C ALA A 106 -3.35 -2.86 29.08
N VAL A 107 -3.87 -1.65 29.31
CA VAL A 107 -4.09 -1.10 30.65
C VAL A 107 -5.24 -1.81 31.38
N ARG A 108 -6.23 -2.28 30.66
CA ARG A 108 -7.40 -2.99 31.17
C ARG A 108 -7.34 -4.50 30.93
N ARG A 109 -6.13 -5.08 30.90
CA ARG A 109 -5.90 -6.50 30.65
C ARG A 109 -6.83 -7.41 31.46
N GLY A 110 -7.44 -8.39 30.79
CA GLY A 110 -8.35 -9.38 31.40
C GLY A 110 -9.74 -8.84 31.71
N THR A 111 -10.08 -7.61 31.35
CA THR A 111 -11.41 -7.03 31.52
C THR A 111 -12.24 -7.13 30.23
N PHE A 112 -13.53 -6.83 30.32
CA PHE A 112 -14.41 -6.74 29.15
C PHE A 112 -13.88 -5.79 28.06
N LEU A 113 -13.28 -4.68 28.44
CA LEU A 113 -12.69 -3.72 27.48
C LEU A 113 -11.50 -4.30 26.72
N ASP A 114 -10.67 -5.12 27.36
CA ASP A 114 -9.60 -5.85 26.68
C ASP A 114 -10.15 -6.85 25.66
N HIS A 115 -11.14 -7.65 26.07
CA HIS A 115 -11.77 -8.60 25.17
C HIS A 115 -12.48 -7.90 24.00
N LEU A 116 -13.24 -6.83 24.27
CA LEU A 116 -13.91 -6.04 23.24
C LEU A 116 -12.90 -5.44 22.23
N ALA A 117 -11.85 -4.78 22.70
CA ALA A 117 -10.83 -4.21 21.83
C ALA A 117 -10.11 -5.28 20.99
N THR A 118 -9.81 -6.42 21.60
CA THR A 118 -9.18 -7.54 20.90
C THR A 118 -10.11 -8.16 19.86
N THR A 119 -11.40 -8.33 20.19
CA THR A 119 -12.41 -8.84 19.24
C THR A 119 -12.60 -7.87 18.06
N LEU A 120 -12.71 -6.57 18.31
CA LEU A 120 -12.77 -5.56 17.24
C LEU A 120 -11.53 -5.60 16.34
N ALA A 121 -10.35 -5.75 16.93
CA ALA A 121 -9.12 -5.90 16.15
C ALA A 121 -9.13 -7.20 15.32
N LEU A 122 -9.58 -8.32 15.87
CA LEU A 122 -9.69 -9.58 15.13
C LEU A 122 -10.70 -9.48 13.98
N THR A 123 -11.85 -8.88 14.23
CA THR A 123 -12.87 -8.64 13.20
C THR A 123 -12.31 -7.80 12.04
N GLY A 124 -11.53 -6.74 12.35
CA GLY A 124 -10.90 -5.90 11.33
C GLY A 124 -9.91 -6.65 10.42
N ILE A 125 -9.23 -7.69 10.93
CA ILE A 125 -8.35 -8.54 10.11
C ILE A 125 -9.15 -9.58 9.31
N SER A 126 -10.25 -10.07 9.87
CA SER A 126 -11.04 -11.16 9.29
C SER A 126 -11.89 -10.70 8.10
N ILE A 127 -12.23 -9.41 8.04
CA ILE A 127 -13.01 -8.85 6.94
C ILE A 127 -12.08 -8.48 5.79
N PRO A 128 -12.21 -9.09 4.60
CA PRO A 128 -11.42 -8.70 3.44
C PRO A 128 -11.69 -7.26 3.01
N ASN A 129 -10.64 -6.50 2.69
CA ASN A 129 -10.76 -5.09 2.29
C ASN A 129 -11.71 -4.89 1.09
N PHE A 130 -11.69 -5.81 0.13
CA PHE A 130 -12.55 -5.77 -1.06
C PHE A 130 -14.04 -5.95 -0.73
N TRP A 131 -14.37 -6.49 0.43
CA TRP A 131 -15.74 -6.65 0.91
C TRP A 131 -16.17 -5.50 1.82
N LEU A 132 -15.27 -5.03 2.68
CA LEU A 132 -15.55 -3.91 3.60
C LEU A 132 -15.86 -2.61 2.83
N GLY A 133 -15.10 -2.31 1.76
CA GLY A 133 -15.30 -1.11 0.95
C GLY A 133 -16.73 -0.96 0.42
N PRO A 134 -17.26 -1.93 -0.35
CA PRO A 134 -18.64 -1.91 -0.84
C PRO A 134 -19.67 -1.82 0.29
N LEU A 135 -19.48 -2.52 1.42
CA LEU A 135 -20.41 -2.43 2.55
C LEU A 135 -20.47 -1.02 3.14
N LEU A 136 -19.31 -0.38 3.32
CA LEU A 136 -19.26 1.01 3.80
C LEU A 136 -19.94 1.95 2.80
N ALA A 137 -19.73 1.75 1.50
CA ALA A 137 -20.37 2.53 0.45
C ALA A 137 -21.90 2.36 0.46
N ILE A 138 -22.42 1.14 0.60
CA ILE A 138 -23.87 0.89 0.69
C ILE A 138 -24.45 1.61 1.91
N VAL A 139 -23.86 1.41 3.09
CA VAL A 139 -24.42 1.98 4.33
C VAL A 139 -24.31 3.51 4.35
N PHE A 140 -23.11 4.04 4.15
CA PHE A 140 -22.86 5.47 4.40
C PHE A 140 -23.11 6.38 3.19
N ALA A 141 -23.02 5.85 1.98
CA ALA A 141 -23.24 6.65 0.79
C ALA A 141 -24.63 6.43 0.17
N VAL A 142 -25.12 5.19 0.10
CA VAL A 142 -26.40 4.89 -0.54
C VAL A 142 -27.57 5.02 0.45
N GLU A 143 -27.51 4.33 1.60
CA GLU A 143 -28.63 4.31 2.55
C GLU A 143 -28.73 5.59 3.37
N LEU A 144 -27.60 6.07 3.90
CA LEU A 144 -27.59 7.27 4.75
C LEU A 144 -27.37 8.57 3.98
N GLY A 145 -26.79 8.52 2.76
CA GLY A 145 -26.49 9.71 1.96
C GLY A 145 -25.46 10.67 2.59
N TRP A 146 -24.64 10.21 3.54
CA TRP A 146 -23.72 11.08 4.29
C TRP A 146 -22.42 11.35 3.54
N LEU A 147 -21.96 10.40 2.76
CA LEU A 147 -20.66 10.43 2.09
C LEU A 147 -20.81 10.08 0.61
N PRO A 148 -19.90 10.55 -0.25
CA PRO A 148 -19.93 10.19 -1.67
C PRO A 148 -19.54 8.72 -1.87
N VAL A 149 -20.13 8.07 -2.88
CA VAL A 149 -19.89 6.67 -3.20
C VAL A 149 -18.47 6.45 -3.74
N ALA A 150 -17.98 7.34 -4.62
CA ALA A 150 -16.75 7.12 -5.38
C ALA A 150 -16.18 8.44 -5.94
N GLY A 151 -14.95 8.39 -6.45
CA GLY A 151 -14.28 9.52 -7.06
C GLY A 151 -13.33 10.25 -6.10
N ARG A 152 -12.74 11.35 -6.58
CA ARG A 152 -11.85 12.25 -5.84
C ARG A 152 -12.27 13.69 -6.09
N GLY A 153 -12.47 14.48 -5.06
CA GLY A 153 -12.88 15.88 -5.21
C GLY A 153 -12.81 16.64 -3.90
N THR A 154 -13.42 16.12 -2.84
CA THR A 154 -13.42 16.74 -1.51
C THR A 154 -12.90 15.76 -0.46
N ALA A 155 -12.61 16.26 0.75
CA ALA A 155 -12.19 15.41 1.85
C ALA A 155 -13.21 14.28 2.17
N ALA A 156 -14.50 14.50 1.89
CA ALA A 156 -15.54 13.48 2.08
C ALA A 156 -15.32 12.23 1.21
N HIS A 157 -14.80 12.38 -0.01
CA HIS A 157 -14.49 11.25 -0.89
C HIS A 157 -13.36 10.35 -0.35
N LEU A 158 -12.51 10.89 0.52
CA LEU A 158 -11.38 10.17 1.10
C LEU A 158 -11.78 9.30 2.29
N VAL A 159 -12.90 9.61 2.96
CA VAL A 159 -13.28 8.99 4.24
C VAL A 159 -13.51 7.47 4.11
N LEU A 160 -14.40 7.05 3.21
CA LEU A 160 -14.71 5.62 3.04
C LEU A 160 -13.52 4.79 2.54
N PRO A 161 -12.76 5.23 1.51
CA PRO A 161 -11.55 4.54 1.09
C PRO A 161 -10.51 4.43 2.22
N ALA A 162 -10.28 5.52 2.97
CA ALA A 162 -9.31 5.53 4.06
C ALA A 162 -9.69 4.60 5.22
N ILE A 163 -10.98 4.55 5.59
CA ILE A 163 -11.49 3.62 6.60
C ILE A 163 -11.38 2.18 6.11
N SER A 164 -11.78 1.90 4.87
CA SER A 164 -11.73 0.55 4.28
C SER A 164 -10.31 0.01 4.28
N LEU A 165 -9.34 0.81 3.83
CA LEU A 165 -7.93 0.41 3.77
C LEU A 165 -7.27 0.40 5.16
N GLY A 166 -7.58 1.39 6.00
CA GLY A 166 -6.99 1.57 7.33
C GLY A 166 -7.48 0.57 8.37
N ALA A 167 -8.66 -0.03 8.22
CA ALA A 167 -9.25 -0.91 9.24
C ALA A 167 -8.40 -2.17 9.49
N ALA A 168 -7.98 -2.86 8.43
CA ALA A 168 -7.13 -4.05 8.56
C ALA A 168 -5.75 -3.71 9.15
N LEU A 169 -5.19 -2.56 8.77
CA LEU A 169 -3.92 -2.05 9.30
C LEU A 169 -4.04 -1.71 10.78
N ALA A 170 -5.15 -1.05 11.17
CA ALA A 170 -5.44 -0.71 12.55
C ALA A 170 -5.50 -1.95 13.44
N ALA A 171 -6.09 -3.01 12.96
CA ALA A 171 -6.21 -4.26 13.69
C ALA A 171 -4.85 -4.91 14.03
N ILE A 172 -3.94 -4.94 13.07
CA ILE A 172 -2.58 -5.46 13.27
C ILE A 172 -1.80 -4.53 14.23
N LEU A 173 -1.88 -3.22 14.01
CA LEU A 173 -1.17 -2.22 14.79
C LEU A 173 -1.69 -2.15 16.26
N ALA A 174 -2.99 -2.32 16.49
CA ALA A 174 -3.58 -2.36 17.83
C ALA A 174 -3.06 -3.56 18.64
N ARG A 175 -2.96 -4.74 18.03
CA ARG A 175 -2.38 -5.93 18.68
C ARG A 175 -0.92 -5.73 19.03
N MET A 176 -0.13 -5.14 18.12
CA MET A 176 1.28 -4.82 18.37
C MET A 176 1.42 -3.81 19.51
N THR A 177 0.65 -2.73 19.47
CA THR A 177 0.63 -1.71 20.53
C THR A 177 0.27 -2.34 21.89
N ARG A 178 -0.75 -3.21 21.93
CA ARG A 178 -1.13 -3.93 23.15
C ARG A 178 -0.01 -4.82 23.67
N ALA A 179 0.59 -5.64 22.81
CA ALA A 179 1.64 -6.59 23.19
C ALA A 179 2.87 -5.85 23.75
N SER A 180 3.38 -4.90 23.00
CA SER A 180 4.55 -4.11 23.35
C SER A 180 4.34 -3.30 24.64
N LEU A 181 3.17 -2.67 24.81
CA LEU A 181 2.86 -1.94 26.04
C LEU A 181 2.71 -2.87 27.25
N LEU A 182 2.18 -4.08 27.11
CA LEU A 182 2.10 -5.07 28.17
C LEU A 182 3.48 -5.55 28.65
N GLU A 183 4.46 -5.69 27.75
CA GLU A 183 5.84 -6.01 28.08
C GLU A 183 6.47 -4.89 28.88
N GLU A 184 6.39 -3.65 28.36
CA GLU A 184 6.97 -2.48 29.02
C GLU A 184 6.36 -2.19 30.40
N LEU A 185 5.07 -2.44 30.59
CA LEU A 185 4.42 -2.26 31.89
C LEU A 185 4.95 -3.19 33.00
N ARG A 186 5.64 -4.28 32.63
CA ARG A 186 6.27 -5.23 33.59
C ARG A 186 7.69 -4.87 33.95
N GLU A 187 8.31 -3.97 33.19
CA GLU A 187 9.70 -3.58 33.38
C GLU A 187 9.97 -2.93 34.73
N PRO A 188 11.14 -3.22 35.36
CA PRO A 188 11.48 -2.71 36.69
C PRO A 188 11.47 -1.18 36.79
N TYR A 189 11.83 -0.46 35.73
CA TYR A 189 11.86 1.01 35.73
C TYR A 189 10.47 1.62 35.88
N VAL A 190 9.43 0.97 35.31
CA VAL A 190 8.04 1.40 35.44
C VAL A 190 7.54 1.17 36.88
N GLN A 191 7.90 0.02 37.47
CA GLN A 191 7.59 -0.29 38.86
C GLN A 191 8.27 0.68 39.82
N ALA A 192 9.55 0.98 39.58
CA ALA A 192 10.30 1.96 40.35
C ALA A 192 9.72 3.38 40.27
N ALA A 193 9.23 3.80 39.10
CA ALA A 193 8.54 5.08 38.92
C ALA A 193 7.25 5.13 39.78
N ARG A 194 6.49 4.03 39.79
CA ARG A 194 5.28 3.92 40.62
C ARG A 194 5.59 3.94 42.13
N ALA A 195 6.64 3.24 42.56
CA ALA A 195 7.07 3.24 43.95
C ALA A 195 7.46 4.65 44.43
N ARG A 196 7.98 5.50 43.53
CA ARG A 196 8.31 6.91 43.76
C ARG A 196 7.09 7.86 43.72
N GLY A 197 5.86 7.34 43.68
CA GLY A 197 4.62 8.13 43.72
C GLY A 197 4.09 8.60 42.36
N THR A 198 4.65 8.13 41.22
CA THR A 198 4.11 8.47 39.91
C THR A 198 2.72 7.86 39.74
N SER A 199 1.73 8.68 39.33
CA SER A 199 0.38 8.19 39.08
C SER A 199 0.37 7.13 37.96
N ARG A 200 -0.59 6.18 38.03
CA ARG A 200 -0.71 5.09 37.06
C ARG A 200 -0.78 5.59 35.60
N ALA A 201 -1.57 6.63 35.33
CA ALA A 201 -1.68 7.21 33.99
C ALA A 201 -0.36 7.78 33.48
N ARG A 202 0.38 8.49 34.34
CA ARG A 202 1.70 9.04 33.98
C ARG A 202 2.75 7.95 33.80
N ALA A 203 2.73 6.90 34.60
CA ALA A 203 3.61 5.74 34.45
C ALA A 203 3.36 5.03 33.11
N VAL A 204 2.11 4.87 32.72
CA VAL A 204 1.71 4.30 31.42
C VAL A 204 2.17 5.20 30.27
N LEU A 205 1.68 6.45 30.21
CA LEU A 205 1.81 7.29 29.02
C LEU A 205 3.22 7.87 28.84
N ARG A 206 3.92 8.19 29.93
CA ARG A 206 5.23 8.87 29.86
C ARG A 206 6.42 7.90 29.95
N HIS A 207 6.25 6.76 30.63
CA HIS A 207 7.35 5.81 30.82
C HIS A 207 7.18 4.57 29.94
N ALA A 208 6.13 3.79 30.11
CA ALA A 208 5.94 2.54 29.36
C ALA A 208 5.61 2.76 27.88
N PHE A 209 4.64 3.63 27.55
CA PHE A 209 4.19 3.82 26.18
C PHE A 209 5.28 4.39 25.27
N ARG A 210 6.12 5.30 25.78
CA ARG A 210 7.21 5.86 24.97
C ARG A 210 8.18 4.79 24.46
N ASN A 211 8.52 3.82 25.30
CA ASN A 211 9.41 2.73 24.91
C ASN A 211 8.71 1.68 24.07
N SER A 212 7.41 1.42 24.35
CA SER A 212 6.60 0.51 23.55
C SER A 212 6.34 1.01 22.13
N LEU A 213 6.62 2.28 21.81
CA LEU A 213 6.49 2.84 20.47
C LEU A 213 7.53 2.31 19.47
N ILE A 214 8.69 1.83 19.92
CA ILE A 214 9.75 1.38 19.01
C ILE A 214 9.23 0.33 18.01
N PRO A 215 8.68 -0.83 18.44
CA PRO A 215 8.15 -1.82 17.50
C PRO A 215 6.86 -1.34 16.79
N VAL A 216 6.13 -0.39 17.38
CA VAL A 216 4.93 0.19 16.76
C VAL A 216 5.28 1.07 15.56
N VAL A 217 6.25 1.99 15.72
CA VAL A 217 6.73 2.87 14.63
C VAL A 217 7.31 2.05 13.48
N THR A 218 8.03 1.03 13.82
CA THR A 218 8.54 0.02 12.91
C THR A 218 7.43 -0.58 12.03
N LEU A 219 6.40 -1.13 12.70
CA LEU A 219 5.27 -1.72 11.99
C LEU A 219 4.53 -0.68 11.14
N VAL A 220 4.41 0.56 11.60
CA VAL A 220 3.85 1.68 10.81
C VAL A 220 4.64 1.89 9.51
N GLY A 221 5.97 1.88 9.57
CA GLY A 221 6.81 2.02 8.38
C GLY A 221 6.61 0.88 7.38
N LEU A 222 6.62 -0.37 7.86
CA LEU A 222 6.36 -1.55 7.01
C LEU A 222 4.96 -1.52 6.40
N GLN A 223 3.94 -1.16 7.20
CA GLN A 223 2.57 -1.05 6.71
C GLN A 223 2.43 0.04 5.64
N PHE A 224 3.11 1.17 5.79
CA PHE A 224 3.05 2.25 4.80
C PHE A 224 3.56 1.80 3.44
N GLY A 225 4.69 1.08 3.39
CA GLY A 225 5.19 0.45 2.16
C GLY A 225 4.18 -0.53 1.54
N GLY A 226 3.58 -1.38 2.37
CA GLY A 226 2.53 -2.32 1.94
C GLY A 226 1.27 -1.63 1.40
N VAL A 227 0.87 -0.51 2.00
CA VAL A 227 -0.31 0.28 1.55
C VAL A 227 -0.09 0.88 0.18
N LEU A 228 1.08 1.45 -0.09
CA LEU A 228 1.40 2.03 -1.40
C LEU A 228 1.32 1.01 -2.54
N THR A 229 1.58 -0.28 -2.22
CA THR A 229 1.46 -1.37 -3.20
C THR A 229 0.08 -2.05 -3.18
N GLY A 230 -0.61 -2.05 -2.04
CA GLY A 230 -1.85 -2.77 -1.80
C GLY A 230 -3.14 -1.96 -1.97
N ALA A 231 -3.05 -0.65 -2.25
CA ALA A 231 -4.22 0.20 -2.42
C ALA A 231 -5.02 -0.08 -3.71
N VAL A 232 -4.51 -0.92 -4.63
CA VAL A 232 -5.07 -1.22 -5.96
C VAL A 232 -6.56 -1.55 -5.91
N ILE A 233 -6.95 -2.45 -5.00
CA ILE A 233 -8.34 -2.90 -4.87
C ILE A 233 -9.23 -1.76 -4.36
N THR A 234 -8.79 -1.04 -3.33
CA THR A 234 -9.53 0.08 -2.74
C THR A 234 -9.68 1.23 -3.74
N GLU A 235 -8.61 1.57 -4.47
CA GLU A 235 -8.66 2.57 -5.54
C GLU A 235 -9.65 2.20 -6.65
N THR A 236 -9.74 0.90 -6.98
CA THR A 236 -10.67 0.40 -7.99
C THR A 236 -12.11 0.47 -7.51
N ILE A 237 -12.39 0.02 -6.28
CA ILE A 237 -13.74 0.02 -5.69
C ILE A 237 -14.31 1.43 -5.60
N PHE A 238 -13.52 2.37 -5.09
CA PHE A 238 -13.95 3.75 -4.89
C PHE A 238 -13.68 4.67 -6.09
N ALA A 239 -13.31 4.11 -7.23
CA ALA A 239 -12.93 4.88 -8.42
C ALA A 239 -11.89 5.99 -8.12
N TRP A 240 -11.02 5.78 -7.12
CA TRP A 240 -9.97 6.70 -6.74
C TRP A 240 -8.87 6.73 -7.82
N PRO A 241 -8.48 7.90 -8.33
CA PRO A 241 -7.61 8.00 -9.51
C PRO A 241 -6.13 7.80 -9.16
N GLY A 242 -5.77 6.67 -8.56
CA GLY A 242 -4.40 6.30 -8.20
C GLY A 242 -3.71 5.40 -9.21
N VAL A 243 -2.45 5.06 -8.90
CA VAL A 243 -1.58 4.20 -9.73
C VAL A 243 -2.10 2.76 -9.79
N GLY A 244 -2.66 2.24 -8.71
CA GLY A 244 -3.24 0.89 -8.67
C GLY A 244 -4.45 0.76 -9.59
N ARG A 245 -5.34 1.74 -9.60
CA ARG A 245 -6.47 1.77 -10.54
C ARG A 245 -5.98 1.93 -11.98
N LEU A 246 -4.94 2.74 -12.22
CA LEU A 246 -4.32 2.87 -13.53
C LEU A 246 -3.82 1.51 -14.03
N LEU A 247 -3.17 0.71 -13.17
CA LEU A 247 -2.73 -0.64 -13.49
C LEU A 247 -3.90 -1.55 -13.91
N ILE A 248 -5.00 -1.58 -13.15
CA ILE A 248 -6.16 -2.42 -13.47
C ILE A 248 -6.80 -2.00 -14.80
N GLN A 249 -6.90 -0.69 -15.04
CA GLN A 249 -7.41 -0.16 -16.30
C GLN A 249 -6.52 -0.54 -17.50
N SER A 250 -5.19 -0.42 -17.34
CA SER A 250 -4.24 -0.77 -18.41
C SER A 250 -4.26 -2.27 -18.74
N ILE A 251 -4.47 -3.14 -17.75
CA ILE A 251 -4.68 -4.57 -17.98
C ILE A 251 -5.96 -4.80 -18.82
N GLY A 252 -7.07 -4.16 -18.43
CA GLY A 252 -8.34 -4.28 -19.15
C GLY A 252 -8.26 -3.80 -20.61
N PHE A 253 -7.40 -2.82 -20.89
CA PHE A 253 -7.18 -2.29 -22.24
C PHE A 253 -6.02 -2.95 -22.99
N ARG A 254 -5.35 -3.94 -22.39
CA ARG A 254 -4.17 -4.62 -22.96
C ARG A 254 -3.03 -3.64 -23.31
N ASP A 255 -2.92 -2.55 -22.55
CA ASP A 255 -1.84 -1.57 -22.70
C ASP A 255 -0.59 -2.05 -21.96
N TYR A 256 0.13 -2.98 -22.58
CA TYR A 256 1.24 -3.66 -21.92
C TYR A 256 2.41 -2.74 -21.50
N PRO A 257 2.81 -1.71 -22.29
CA PRO A 257 3.81 -0.75 -21.82
C PRO A 257 3.38 -0.08 -20.52
N LEU A 258 2.12 0.34 -20.42
CA LEU A 258 1.57 0.96 -19.20
C LEU A 258 1.48 -0.04 -18.04
N VAL A 259 1.08 -1.30 -18.31
CA VAL A 259 1.08 -2.38 -17.30
C VAL A 259 2.48 -2.60 -16.77
N GLN A 260 3.49 -2.75 -17.65
CA GLN A 260 4.87 -2.95 -17.26
C GLN A 260 5.40 -1.79 -16.42
N GLY A 261 5.16 -0.56 -16.86
CA GLY A 261 5.57 0.64 -16.13
C GLY A 261 4.93 0.73 -14.75
N CYS A 262 3.62 0.47 -14.62
CA CYS A 262 2.94 0.45 -13.33
C CYS A 262 3.50 -0.61 -12.38
N ILE A 263 3.72 -1.85 -12.85
CA ILE A 263 4.27 -2.93 -12.02
C ILE A 263 5.70 -2.59 -11.56
N LEU A 264 6.56 -2.10 -12.46
CA LEU A 264 7.91 -1.66 -12.13
C LEU A 264 7.91 -0.54 -11.10
N PHE A 265 7.04 0.46 -11.29
CA PHE A 265 6.92 1.58 -10.36
C PHE A 265 6.45 1.13 -8.97
N ILE A 266 5.42 0.28 -8.91
CA ILE A 266 4.91 -0.29 -7.65
C ILE A 266 6.02 -1.08 -6.94
N ALA A 267 6.73 -1.95 -7.67
CA ALA A 267 7.83 -2.74 -7.10
C ALA A 267 9.00 -1.87 -6.63
N MET A 268 9.36 -0.82 -7.39
CA MET A 268 10.39 0.14 -6.99
C MET A 268 9.99 0.90 -5.73
N THR A 269 8.75 1.35 -5.66
CA THR A 269 8.20 2.04 -4.48
C THR A 269 8.23 1.13 -3.25
N TYR A 270 7.87 -0.15 -3.40
CA TYR A 270 7.93 -1.14 -2.31
C TYR A 270 9.37 -1.32 -1.79
N VAL A 271 10.33 -1.52 -2.69
CA VAL A 271 11.75 -1.68 -2.32
C VAL A 271 12.29 -0.41 -1.67
N ALA A 272 11.96 0.76 -2.22
CA ALA A 272 12.38 2.04 -1.66
C ALA A 272 11.81 2.26 -0.25
N MET A 273 10.53 1.93 -0.03
CA MET A 273 9.90 2.07 1.29
C MET A 273 10.46 1.09 2.32
N ASN A 274 10.77 -0.15 1.93
CA ASN A 274 11.45 -1.10 2.81
C ASN A 274 12.84 -0.60 3.19
N LEU A 275 13.62 -0.11 2.21
CA LEU A 275 14.93 0.47 2.48
C LEU A 275 14.85 1.68 3.42
N LEU A 276 13.89 2.58 3.20
CA LEU A 276 13.67 3.72 4.09
C LEU A 276 13.28 3.28 5.51
N THR A 277 12.49 2.21 5.61
CA THR A 277 12.12 1.63 6.91
C THR A 277 13.33 1.03 7.61
N ASP A 278 14.18 0.29 6.90
CA ASP A 278 15.43 -0.28 7.44
C ASP A 278 16.40 0.80 7.90
N LEU A 279 16.55 1.87 7.12
CA LEU A 279 17.35 3.03 7.52
C LEU A 279 16.78 3.74 8.75
N ALA A 280 15.46 3.88 8.83
CA ALA A 280 14.79 4.44 10.01
C ALA A 280 15.03 3.59 11.28
N TYR A 281 15.09 2.25 11.13
CA TYR A 281 15.48 1.36 12.23
C TYR A 281 16.87 1.67 12.77
N GLY A 282 17.86 1.82 11.90
CA GLY A 282 19.23 2.15 12.32
C GLY A 282 19.35 3.45 13.12
N VAL A 283 18.41 4.42 12.84
CA VAL A 283 18.34 5.69 13.57
C VAL A 283 17.58 5.55 14.90
N LEU A 284 16.51 4.73 14.95
CA LEU A 284 15.65 4.58 16.12
C LEU A 284 16.23 3.62 17.16
N ASP A 285 16.95 2.59 16.74
CA ASP A 285 17.60 1.64 17.65
C ASP A 285 19.13 1.66 17.46
N PRO A 286 19.88 2.45 18.28
CA PRO A 286 21.33 2.53 18.20
C PRO A 286 22.06 1.23 18.57
N ARG A 287 21.33 0.17 18.95
CA ARG A 287 21.90 -1.15 19.26
C ARG A 287 22.11 -2.00 18.00
N ILE A 288 21.46 -1.65 16.90
CA ILE A 288 21.65 -2.31 15.61
C ILE A 288 22.93 -1.74 14.97
N ARG A 289 24.02 -2.53 15.01
CA ARG A 289 25.22 -2.26 14.20
C ARG A 289 25.11 -3.10 12.94
N TYR A 290 25.14 -2.43 11.81
CA TYR A 290 25.38 -3.10 10.52
C TYR A 290 26.84 -3.55 10.51
N GLU A 291 27.08 -4.87 10.58
CA GLU A 291 28.37 -5.49 10.25
C GLU A 291 28.52 -5.66 8.75
#